data_dfd25e706a83e1626110abda19dfc406
#
_entry.id   dfd25e706a83e1626110abda19dfc406
#
_cell.length_a   1.000
_cell.length_b   1.000
_cell.length_c   1.000
_cell.angle_alpha   90.00
_cell.angle_beta   90.00
_cell.angle_gamma   90.00
#
_symmetry.space_group_name_H-M   'P 1'
#
loop_
_entity.id
_entity.type
_entity.pdbx_description
1 polymer ?
#
loop_
_entity_poly.entity_id
_entity_poly.type
_entity_poly.pdbx_seq_one_letter_code
_entity_poly.pdbx_strand_id
1 'polypeptide(L)'
;MATMVSADSSSAGKKSGFPSRDEVLRLIEQARAGQTEPLGQLLEFYFNYLTVLASTQLDHRLRKRLSPSDLVQETMMAAHRDFQAFRGNSPQELVGWLRQILINVLHGAIAKHVKAGKRDIRREVSIDQVVSGVDRSAANLASILPGRQDSPSSPIHCEERAASLAEHLAQLRPDYRDVIILRNLKGLPFDEIAEEMGRSSGAVRMLWLRAIDKFKDTFQMEVDS
;
A
#
# COMPACT_ATOMS: atom_id res chain seq x y z
N MET A 1 42.61 -17.76 31.65
CA MET A 1 42.47 -17.60 30.19
C MET A 1 41.00 -17.51 29.89
N ALA A 2 40.49 -16.30 29.71
CA ALA A 2 39.09 -16.03 29.41
C ALA A 2 38.98 -15.76 27.91
N THR A 3 38.23 -16.59 27.20
CA THR A 3 37.98 -16.42 25.78
C THR A 3 36.76 -15.53 25.60
N MET A 4 36.99 -14.30 25.14
CA MET A 4 35.94 -13.37 24.72
C MET A 4 35.27 -13.89 23.47
N VAL A 5 33.97 -14.19 23.56
CA VAL A 5 33.10 -14.40 22.41
C VAL A 5 32.65 -13.03 21.93
N SER A 6 33.17 -12.59 20.80
CA SER A 6 32.69 -11.42 20.07
C SER A 6 31.27 -11.67 19.55
N ALA A 7 30.32 -10.94 20.06
CA ALA A 7 28.99 -10.84 19.47
C ALA A 7 29.10 -9.94 18.23
N ASP A 8 29.05 -10.55 17.07
CA ASP A 8 28.95 -9.87 15.77
C ASP A 8 27.49 -9.43 15.57
N SER A 9 27.19 -8.20 16.01
CA SER A 9 25.92 -7.55 15.73
C SER A 9 25.96 -7.02 14.30
N SER A 10 25.66 -7.90 13.34
CA SER A 10 25.38 -7.52 11.95
C SER A 10 24.12 -6.65 11.93
N SER A 11 24.31 -5.34 12.07
CA SER A 11 23.32 -4.31 11.75
C SER A 11 23.07 -4.40 10.24
N ALA A 12 22.00 -5.12 9.86
CA ALA A 12 21.49 -5.12 8.48
C ALA A 12 21.02 -3.68 8.18
N GLY A 13 21.88 -2.93 7.50
CA GLY A 13 21.55 -1.61 6.97
C GLY A 13 20.29 -1.71 6.13
N LYS A 14 19.24 -0.98 6.50
CA LYS A 14 18.00 -0.83 5.75
C LYS A 14 18.37 -0.30 4.37
N LYS A 15 18.41 -1.17 3.36
CA LYS A 15 18.55 -0.77 1.96
C LYS A 15 17.34 0.11 1.63
N SER A 16 17.60 1.38 1.35
CA SER A 16 16.60 2.33 0.89
C SER A 16 16.24 1.95 -0.56
N GLY A 17 15.07 1.39 -0.78
CA GLY A 17 14.56 1.07 -2.11
C GLY A 17 13.66 -0.17 -2.11
N PHE A 18 12.72 -0.20 -3.05
CA PHE A 18 11.88 -1.38 -3.27
C PHE A 18 12.74 -2.53 -3.84
N PRO A 19 12.58 -3.79 -3.39
CA PRO A 19 13.46 -4.89 -3.78
C PRO A 19 13.37 -5.19 -5.28
N SER A 20 14.48 -5.69 -5.84
CA SER A 20 14.49 -6.14 -7.23
C SER A 20 13.60 -7.40 -7.40
N ARG A 21 13.16 -7.63 -8.64
CA ARG A 21 12.37 -8.82 -8.98
C ARG A 21 13.07 -10.13 -8.53
N ASP A 22 14.37 -10.23 -8.77
CA ASP A 22 15.13 -11.43 -8.41
C ASP A 22 15.24 -11.62 -6.89
N GLU A 23 15.31 -10.51 -6.15
CA GLU A 23 15.29 -10.54 -4.69
C GLU A 23 13.93 -11.03 -4.15
N VAL A 24 12.83 -10.54 -4.72
CA VAL A 24 11.47 -11.02 -4.36
C VAL A 24 11.31 -12.51 -4.67
N LEU A 25 11.75 -12.98 -5.84
CA LEU A 25 11.70 -14.40 -6.21
C LEU A 25 12.48 -15.26 -5.24
N ARG A 26 13.71 -14.86 -4.89
CA ARG A 26 14.53 -15.57 -3.92
C ARG A 26 13.85 -15.65 -2.54
N LEU A 27 13.26 -14.57 -2.07
CA LEU A 27 12.55 -14.55 -0.79
C LEU A 27 11.30 -15.44 -0.82
N ILE A 28 10.57 -15.51 -1.94
CA ILE A 28 9.44 -16.42 -2.12
C ILE A 28 9.90 -17.88 -1.98
N GLU A 29 11.00 -18.26 -2.62
CA GLU A 29 11.55 -19.62 -2.55
C GLU A 29 11.99 -19.98 -1.12
N GLN A 30 12.69 -19.09 -0.44
CA GLN A 30 13.13 -19.28 0.94
C GLN A 30 11.94 -19.40 1.92
N ALA A 31 10.91 -18.55 1.74
CA ALA A 31 9.70 -18.61 2.54
C ALA A 31 8.93 -19.93 2.33
N ARG A 32 8.90 -20.47 1.09
CA ARG A 32 8.33 -21.79 0.79
C ARG A 32 9.10 -22.93 1.43
N ALA A 33 10.41 -22.77 1.58
CA ALA A 33 11.25 -23.73 2.30
C ALA A 33 11.02 -23.70 3.82
N GLY A 34 10.06 -22.90 4.30
CA GLY A 34 9.69 -22.82 5.71
C GLY A 34 10.48 -21.79 6.51
N GLN A 35 11.28 -20.93 5.86
CA GLN A 35 12.00 -19.88 6.56
C GLN A 35 11.04 -18.70 6.85
N THR A 36 10.92 -18.33 8.12
CA THR A 36 9.96 -17.30 8.56
C THR A 36 10.45 -15.87 8.32
N GLU A 37 11.75 -15.63 8.43
CA GLU A 37 12.35 -14.31 8.25
C GLU A 37 12.19 -13.78 6.80
N PRO A 38 12.47 -14.55 5.72
CA PRO A 38 12.19 -14.13 4.34
C PRO A 38 10.72 -13.79 4.08
N LEU A 39 9.79 -14.54 4.69
CA LEU A 39 8.36 -14.21 4.60
C LEU A 39 8.05 -12.85 5.27
N GLY A 40 8.63 -12.61 6.45
CA GLY A 40 8.49 -11.32 7.14
C GLY A 40 8.98 -10.16 6.27
N GLN A 41 10.15 -10.29 5.65
CA GLN A 41 10.72 -9.29 4.74
C GLN A 41 9.81 -9.05 3.52
N LEU A 42 9.30 -10.10 2.89
CA LEU A 42 8.35 -9.98 1.77
C LEU A 42 7.11 -9.18 2.16
N LEU A 43 6.52 -9.49 3.30
CA LEU A 43 5.32 -8.81 3.77
C LEU A 43 5.60 -7.35 4.11
N GLU A 44 6.76 -7.03 4.68
CA GLU A 44 7.18 -5.65 4.99
C GLU A 44 7.28 -4.80 3.72
N PHE A 45 7.83 -5.33 2.62
CA PHE A 45 7.94 -4.59 1.35
C PHE A 45 6.59 -4.13 0.79
N TYR A 46 5.52 -4.89 1.02
CA TYR A 46 4.20 -4.55 0.49
C TYR A 46 3.30 -3.83 1.51
N PHE A 47 3.78 -3.61 2.74
CA PHE A 47 2.98 -2.99 3.81
C PHE A 47 2.46 -1.60 3.43
N ASN A 48 3.35 -0.71 2.95
CA ASN A 48 2.97 0.65 2.55
C ASN A 48 2.04 0.65 1.34
N TYR A 49 2.27 -0.21 0.36
CA TYR A 49 1.39 -0.40 -0.78
C TYR A 49 -0.03 -0.76 -0.36
N LEU A 50 -0.19 -1.78 0.48
CA LEU A 50 -1.49 -2.21 0.96
C LEU A 50 -2.15 -1.14 1.85
N THR A 51 -1.36 -0.39 2.63
CA THR A 51 -1.85 0.73 3.45
C THR A 51 -2.43 1.85 2.59
N VAL A 52 -1.78 2.20 1.49
CA VAL A 52 -2.31 3.17 0.53
C VAL A 52 -3.61 2.66 -0.06
N LEU A 53 -3.68 1.41 -0.53
CA LEU A 53 -4.91 0.83 -1.07
C LEU A 53 -6.04 0.79 -0.04
N ALA A 54 -5.78 0.33 1.18
CA ALA A 54 -6.76 0.32 2.27
C ALA A 54 -7.31 1.72 2.55
N SER A 55 -6.44 2.73 2.59
CA SER A 55 -6.83 4.11 2.87
C SER A 55 -7.79 4.70 1.83
N THR A 56 -7.72 4.24 0.57
CA THR A 56 -8.63 4.69 -0.48
C THR A 56 -10.04 4.13 -0.32
N GLN A 57 -10.21 2.97 0.33
CA GLN A 57 -11.50 2.30 0.50
C GLN A 57 -12.29 2.81 1.72
N LEU A 58 -11.62 3.54 2.61
CA LEU A 58 -12.26 4.10 3.80
C LEU A 58 -12.72 5.53 3.54
N ASP A 59 -14.03 5.79 3.69
CA ASP A 59 -14.56 7.14 3.74
C ASP A 59 -14.26 7.80 5.10
N HIS A 60 -14.54 9.11 5.22
CA HIS A 60 -14.33 9.86 6.46
C HIS A 60 -15.03 9.25 7.69
N ARG A 61 -16.18 8.58 7.52
CA ARG A 61 -16.92 7.96 8.61
C ARG A 61 -16.28 6.67 9.07
N LEU A 62 -15.81 5.86 8.11
CA LEU A 62 -15.12 4.62 8.38
C LEU A 62 -13.72 4.85 8.98
N ARG A 63 -13.00 5.87 8.52
CA ARG A 63 -11.68 6.26 9.05
C ARG A 63 -11.68 6.63 10.54
N LYS A 64 -12.84 7.07 11.09
CA LYS A 64 -12.98 7.30 12.54
C LYS A 64 -13.01 6.02 13.38
N ARG A 65 -13.23 4.87 12.74
CA ARG A 65 -13.45 3.58 13.40
C ARG A 65 -12.50 2.47 12.93
N LEU A 66 -11.96 2.61 11.73
CA LEU A 66 -11.07 1.66 11.08
C LEU A 66 -9.77 2.36 10.69
N SER A 67 -8.68 1.88 11.22
CA SER A 67 -7.35 2.33 10.81
C SER A 67 -6.90 1.53 9.59
N PRO A 68 -6.43 2.19 8.50
CA PRO A 68 -5.84 1.47 7.37
C PRO A 68 -4.69 0.55 7.79
N SER A 69 -3.84 0.99 8.72
CA SER A 69 -2.71 0.19 9.21
C SER A 69 -3.17 -1.05 9.98
N ASP A 70 -4.24 -0.98 10.77
CA ASP A 70 -4.76 -2.16 11.50
C ASP A 70 -5.32 -3.19 10.53
N LEU A 71 -6.04 -2.75 9.48
CA LEU A 71 -6.54 -3.63 8.42
C LEU A 71 -5.41 -4.29 7.65
N VAL A 72 -4.31 -3.57 7.41
CA VAL A 72 -3.13 -4.15 6.75
C VAL A 72 -2.40 -5.10 7.69
N GLN A 73 -2.30 -4.82 8.97
CA GLN A 73 -1.75 -5.78 9.94
C GLN A 73 -2.57 -7.07 9.98
N GLU A 74 -3.91 -6.98 9.99
CA GLU A 74 -4.79 -8.16 9.88
C GLU A 74 -4.54 -8.92 8.56
N THR A 75 -4.35 -8.19 7.45
CA THR A 75 -3.98 -8.76 6.15
C THR A 75 -2.65 -9.50 6.21
N MET A 76 -1.62 -8.90 6.83
CA MET A 76 -0.30 -9.53 6.98
C MET A 76 -0.33 -10.78 7.85
N MET A 77 -1.11 -10.75 8.95
CA MET A 77 -1.31 -11.93 9.79
C MET A 77 -2.00 -13.06 9.02
N ALA A 78 -3.02 -12.75 8.24
CA ALA A 78 -3.69 -13.73 7.37
C ALA A 78 -2.73 -14.26 6.29
N ALA A 79 -1.97 -13.39 5.64
CA ALA A 79 -0.98 -13.77 4.65
C ALA A 79 0.11 -14.68 5.24
N HIS A 80 0.62 -14.34 6.42
CA HIS A 80 1.61 -15.18 7.11
C HIS A 80 1.07 -16.57 7.43
N ARG A 81 -0.16 -16.65 7.96
CA ARG A 81 -0.81 -17.92 8.29
C ARG A 81 -1.06 -18.78 7.04
N ASP A 82 -1.51 -18.17 5.95
CA ASP A 82 -2.01 -18.87 4.77
C ASP A 82 -0.94 -19.00 3.66
N PHE A 83 0.30 -18.55 3.90
CA PHE A 83 1.37 -18.52 2.90
C PHE A 83 1.69 -19.91 2.32
N GLN A 84 1.57 -20.97 3.10
CA GLN A 84 1.78 -22.35 2.63
C GLN A 84 0.77 -22.77 1.53
N ALA A 85 -0.37 -22.07 1.42
CA ALA A 85 -1.34 -22.29 0.35
C ALA A 85 -1.05 -21.43 -0.90
N PHE A 86 -0.16 -20.44 -0.82
CA PHE A 86 0.23 -19.62 -1.96
C PHE A 86 1.03 -20.44 -2.98
N ARG A 87 0.59 -20.44 -4.25
CA ARG A 87 1.20 -21.23 -5.34
C ARG A 87 1.85 -20.36 -6.43
N GLY A 88 1.71 -19.02 -6.34
CA GLY A 88 2.26 -18.10 -7.33
C GLY A 88 3.79 -18.12 -7.39
N ASN A 89 4.38 -17.91 -8.56
CA ASN A 89 5.82 -17.99 -8.82
C ASN A 89 6.41 -16.64 -9.28
N SER A 90 5.67 -15.57 -9.09
CA SER A 90 6.09 -14.22 -9.51
C SER A 90 5.72 -13.16 -8.47
N PRO A 91 6.43 -12.01 -8.45
CA PRO A 91 6.05 -10.88 -7.62
C PRO A 91 4.60 -10.42 -7.86
N GLN A 92 4.14 -10.46 -9.12
CA GLN A 92 2.79 -10.06 -9.52
C GLN A 92 1.73 -10.97 -8.91
N GLU A 93 1.96 -12.29 -8.93
CA GLU A 93 1.04 -13.24 -8.30
C GLU A 93 1.02 -13.08 -6.78
N LEU A 94 2.17 -12.75 -6.16
CA LEU A 94 2.24 -12.43 -4.74
C LEU A 94 1.42 -11.17 -4.41
N VAL A 95 1.61 -10.09 -5.17
CA VAL A 95 0.85 -8.84 -4.98
C VAL A 95 -0.64 -9.06 -5.19
N GLY A 96 -1.02 -9.79 -6.24
CA GLY A 96 -2.42 -10.15 -6.50
C GLY A 96 -3.03 -10.94 -5.34
N TRP A 97 -2.29 -11.90 -4.79
CA TRP A 97 -2.72 -12.70 -3.64
C TRP A 97 -2.85 -11.85 -2.37
N LEU A 98 -1.90 -10.96 -2.08
CA LEU A 98 -1.98 -10.04 -0.94
C LEU A 98 -3.16 -9.06 -1.07
N ARG A 99 -3.42 -8.55 -2.28
CA ARG A 99 -4.61 -7.72 -2.55
C ARG A 99 -5.90 -8.47 -2.29
N GLN A 100 -5.98 -9.74 -2.69
CA GLN A 100 -7.18 -10.55 -2.44
C GLN A 100 -7.43 -10.73 -0.93
N ILE A 101 -6.39 -10.95 -0.14
CA ILE A 101 -6.51 -11.02 1.33
C ILE A 101 -6.99 -9.67 1.88
N LEU A 102 -6.39 -8.55 1.44
CA LEU A 102 -6.81 -7.21 1.83
C LEU A 102 -8.28 -6.94 1.51
N ILE A 103 -8.75 -7.31 0.32
CA ILE A 103 -10.15 -7.17 -0.10
C ILE A 103 -11.07 -7.92 0.87
N ASN A 104 -10.73 -9.14 1.23
CA ASN A 104 -11.52 -9.96 2.16
C ASN A 104 -11.57 -9.32 3.56
N VAL A 105 -10.43 -8.82 4.07
CA VAL A 105 -10.34 -8.11 5.36
C VAL A 105 -11.18 -6.82 5.34
N LEU A 106 -11.02 -6.00 4.30
CA LEU A 106 -11.79 -4.77 4.10
C LEU A 106 -13.29 -5.04 4.05
N HIS A 107 -13.73 -5.99 3.22
CA HIS A 107 -15.13 -6.34 3.11
C HIS A 107 -15.70 -6.80 4.45
N GLY A 108 -14.99 -7.67 5.18
CA GLY A 108 -15.40 -8.14 6.50
C GLY A 108 -15.50 -7.01 7.52
N ALA A 109 -14.52 -6.10 7.56
CA ALA A 109 -14.50 -4.96 8.46
C ALA A 109 -15.64 -3.96 8.14
N ILE A 110 -15.82 -3.60 6.87
CA ILE A 110 -16.88 -2.68 6.44
C ILE A 110 -18.26 -3.28 6.75
N ALA A 111 -18.49 -4.57 6.43
CA ALA A 111 -19.74 -5.26 6.68
C ALA A 111 -20.10 -5.29 8.19
N LYS A 112 -19.13 -5.53 9.07
CA LYS A 112 -19.31 -5.48 10.53
C LYS A 112 -19.77 -4.08 11.00
N HIS A 113 -19.17 -3.03 10.45
CA HIS A 113 -19.48 -1.64 10.85
C HIS A 113 -20.80 -1.14 10.27
N VAL A 114 -21.16 -1.53 9.05
CA VAL A 114 -22.47 -1.22 8.45
C VAL A 114 -23.59 -1.90 9.23
N LYS A 115 -23.44 -3.17 9.61
CA LYS A 115 -24.43 -3.92 10.44
C LYS A 115 -24.58 -3.33 11.84
N ALA A 116 -23.50 -2.86 12.47
CA ALA A 116 -23.56 -2.25 13.81
C ALA A 116 -24.27 -0.88 13.82
N GLY A 117 -24.35 -0.21 12.69
CA GLY A 117 -24.98 1.11 12.54
C GLY A 117 -26.50 1.08 12.31
N LYS A 118 -27.22 0.06 12.71
CA LYS A 118 -28.70 -0.18 12.82
C LYS A 118 -29.70 0.64 11.95
N ARG A 119 -29.29 1.44 10.95
CA ARG A 119 -30.25 2.34 10.25
C ARG A 119 -30.17 2.48 8.74
N ASP A 120 -29.28 1.74 8.04
CA ASP A 120 -29.29 1.85 6.57
C ASP A 120 -28.99 0.51 5.89
N ILE A 121 -30.03 -0.34 5.84
CA ILE A 121 -30.04 -1.64 5.12
C ILE A 121 -29.79 -1.46 3.60
N ARG A 122 -29.78 -0.21 3.09
CA ARG A 122 -29.63 0.11 1.66
C ARG A 122 -28.18 0.27 1.20
N ARG A 123 -27.18 0.15 2.07
CA ARG A 123 -25.75 0.19 1.73
C ARG A 123 -25.06 -1.12 2.10
N GLU A 124 -25.51 -2.21 1.57
CA GLU A 124 -24.67 -3.39 1.48
C GLU A 124 -23.52 -3.08 0.51
N VAL A 125 -22.33 -2.82 1.06
CA VAL A 125 -21.12 -2.68 0.24
C VAL A 125 -20.81 -4.08 -0.30
N SER A 126 -21.05 -4.28 -1.60
CA SER A 126 -20.75 -5.56 -2.23
C SER A 126 -19.23 -5.77 -2.29
N ILE A 127 -18.81 -7.02 -2.23
CA ILE A 127 -17.39 -7.37 -2.40
C ILE A 127 -16.86 -6.86 -3.75
N ASP A 128 -17.68 -6.85 -4.80
CA ASP A 128 -17.31 -6.36 -6.13
C ASP A 128 -16.99 -4.86 -6.13
N GLN A 129 -17.65 -4.08 -5.29
CA GLN A 129 -17.33 -2.66 -5.12
C GLN A 129 -15.97 -2.47 -4.46
N VAL A 130 -15.63 -3.30 -3.46
CA VAL A 130 -14.31 -3.26 -2.82
C VAL A 130 -13.23 -3.70 -3.80
N VAL A 131 -13.45 -4.79 -4.54
CA VAL A 131 -12.53 -5.28 -5.58
C VAL A 131 -12.26 -4.17 -6.59
N SER A 132 -13.30 -3.63 -7.22
CA SER A 132 -13.17 -2.58 -8.24
C SER A 132 -12.50 -1.31 -7.70
N GLY A 133 -12.75 -0.97 -6.43
CA GLY A 133 -12.14 0.17 -5.75
C GLY A 133 -10.63 -0.04 -5.54
N VAL A 134 -10.23 -1.20 -5.05
CA VAL A 134 -8.82 -1.56 -4.82
C VAL A 134 -8.06 -1.61 -6.14
N ASP A 135 -8.59 -2.25 -7.17
CA ASP A 135 -7.94 -2.36 -8.49
C ASP A 135 -7.78 -1.00 -9.16
N ARG A 136 -8.82 -0.16 -9.10
CA ARG A 136 -8.73 1.22 -9.59
C ARG A 136 -7.66 2.02 -8.86
N SER A 137 -7.57 1.89 -7.55
CA SER A 137 -6.57 2.59 -6.74
C SER A 137 -5.16 2.12 -7.05
N ALA A 138 -4.95 0.83 -7.29
CA ALA A 138 -3.66 0.27 -7.70
C ALA A 138 -3.23 0.83 -9.07
N ALA A 139 -4.14 0.86 -10.06
CA ALA A 139 -3.87 1.43 -11.37
C ALA A 139 -3.59 2.94 -11.31
N ASN A 140 -4.37 3.70 -10.53
CA ASN A 140 -4.16 5.13 -10.33
C ASN A 140 -2.82 5.42 -9.66
N LEU A 141 -2.43 4.59 -8.67
CA LEU A 141 -1.13 4.72 -7.98
C LEU A 141 0.03 4.55 -8.97
N ALA A 142 -0.01 3.52 -9.82
CA ALA A 142 1.02 3.28 -10.83
C ALA A 142 1.16 4.45 -11.84
N SER A 143 0.10 5.25 -12.03
CA SER A 143 0.04 6.35 -13.01
C SER A 143 0.25 7.75 -12.42
N ILE A 144 0.47 7.91 -11.11
CA ILE A 144 0.61 9.24 -10.47
C ILE A 144 1.74 10.06 -11.09
N LEU A 145 2.88 9.45 -11.35
CA LEU A 145 4.01 10.10 -12.00
C LEU A 145 4.19 9.54 -13.41
N PRO A 146 4.28 10.40 -14.45
CA PRO A 146 4.60 9.94 -15.80
C PRO A 146 5.99 9.29 -15.79
N GLY A 147 6.07 8.03 -16.24
CA GLY A 147 7.34 7.31 -16.38
C GLY A 147 8.20 7.92 -17.47
N ARG A 148 9.51 7.93 -17.26
CA ARG A 148 10.47 8.07 -18.37
C ARG A 148 10.32 6.83 -19.25
N GLN A 149 9.70 7.00 -20.44
CA GLN A 149 9.76 6.13 -21.63
C GLN A 149 9.54 4.60 -21.50
N ASP A 150 8.98 4.09 -20.41
CA ASP A 150 8.55 2.71 -20.42
C ASP A 150 7.12 2.65 -20.96
N SER A 151 6.99 2.03 -22.12
CA SER A 151 5.70 1.76 -22.74
C SER A 151 4.77 1.11 -21.70
N PRO A 152 3.52 1.60 -21.51
CA PRO A 152 2.58 1.03 -20.51
C PRO A 152 2.10 -0.38 -20.86
N SER A 153 2.82 -1.09 -21.70
CA SER A 153 2.41 -2.34 -22.34
C SER A 153 2.66 -3.61 -21.54
N SER A 154 3.25 -3.54 -20.34
CA SER A 154 3.36 -4.72 -19.49
C SER A 154 2.70 -4.50 -18.11
N PRO A 155 1.64 -5.27 -17.78
CA PRO A 155 1.04 -5.27 -16.46
C PRO A 155 2.05 -5.56 -15.34
N ILE A 156 3.15 -6.21 -15.69
CA ILE A 156 4.26 -6.62 -14.82
C ILE A 156 4.92 -5.41 -14.15
N HIS A 157 5.22 -4.36 -14.91
CA HIS A 157 5.88 -3.17 -14.38
C HIS A 157 4.94 -2.24 -13.59
N CYS A 158 3.62 -2.33 -13.82
CA CYS A 158 2.66 -1.48 -13.11
C CYS A 158 2.58 -1.78 -11.62
N GLU A 159 2.65 -3.05 -11.20
CA GLU A 159 2.51 -3.44 -9.80
C GLU A 159 3.77 -3.14 -8.98
N GLU A 160 4.95 -3.45 -9.53
CA GLU A 160 6.24 -3.11 -8.92
C GLU A 160 6.37 -1.59 -8.76
N ARG A 161 5.99 -0.85 -9.80
CA ARG A 161 5.95 0.61 -9.77
C ARG A 161 4.96 1.16 -8.74
N ALA A 162 3.77 0.60 -8.65
CA ALA A 162 2.78 1.03 -7.66
C ALA A 162 3.30 0.80 -6.23
N ALA A 163 3.97 -0.33 -5.98
CA ALA A 163 4.53 -0.63 -4.68
C ALA A 163 5.71 0.32 -4.33
N SER A 164 6.61 0.59 -5.27
CA SER A 164 7.68 1.59 -5.09
C SER A 164 7.12 3.00 -4.84
N LEU A 165 6.12 3.43 -5.61
CA LEU A 165 5.46 4.73 -5.41
C LEU A 165 4.75 4.83 -4.05
N ALA A 166 4.21 3.73 -3.53
CA ALA A 166 3.61 3.71 -2.19
C ALA A 166 4.65 3.91 -1.10
N GLU A 167 5.86 3.36 -1.26
CA GLU A 167 6.96 3.58 -0.32
C GLU A 167 7.36 5.07 -0.26
N HIS A 168 7.48 5.73 -1.41
CA HIS A 168 7.75 7.17 -1.47
C HIS A 168 6.61 8.01 -0.88
N LEU A 169 5.34 7.61 -1.10
CA LEU A 169 4.21 8.28 -0.48
C LEU A 169 4.24 8.16 1.05
N ALA A 170 4.68 7.02 1.59
CA ALA A 170 4.79 6.80 3.03
C ALA A 170 5.82 7.73 3.69
N GLN A 171 6.85 8.16 2.97
CA GLN A 171 7.88 9.09 3.44
C GLN A 171 7.41 10.55 3.50
N LEU A 172 6.31 10.88 2.82
CA LEU A 172 5.76 12.23 2.85
C LEU A 172 5.09 12.54 4.20
N ARG A 173 5.05 13.83 4.55
CA ARG A 173 4.22 14.33 5.66
C ARG A 173 2.78 13.85 5.49
N PRO A 174 2.05 13.56 6.58
CA PRO A 174 0.69 13.03 6.51
C PRO A 174 -0.27 13.84 5.63
N ASP A 175 -0.26 15.18 5.75
CA ASP A 175 -1.15 16.04 4.97
C ASP A 175 -0.81 16.07 3.46
N TYR A 176 0.46 15.88 3.08
CA TYR A 176 0.88 15.74 1.68
C TYR A 176 0.44 14.40 1.11
N ARG A 177 0.67 13.32 1.85
CA ARG A 177 0.22 11.98 1.47
C ARG A 177 -1.30 11.93 1.30
N ASP A 178 -2.04 12.46 2.28
CA ASP A 178 -3.50 12.42 2.28
C ASP A 178 -4.10 13.18 1.10
N VAL A 179 -3.61 14.40 0.79
CA VAL A 179 -4.12 15.16 -0.36
C VAL A 179 -3.84 14.47 -1.69
N ILE A 180 -2.69 13.79 -1.84
CA ILE A 180 -2.37 13.01 -3.04
C ILE A 180 -3.31 11.80 -3.14
N ILE A 181 -3.52 11.05 -2.06
CA ILE A 181 -4.44 9.91 -2.05
C ILE A 181 -5.86 10.35 -2.41
N LEU A 182 -6.36 11.40 -1.78
CA LEU A 182 -7.71 11.90 -2.04
C LEU A 182 -7.89 12.39 -3.48
N ARG A 183 -6.91 13.13 -4.01
CA ARG A 183 -7.00 13.73 -5.34
C ARG A 183 -6.70 12.73 -6.44
N ASN A 184 -5.58 12.00 -6.35
CA ASN A 184 -5.07 11.18 -7.44
C ASN A 184 -5.61 9.74 -7.43
N LEU A 185 -5.78 9.13 -6.23
CA LEU A 185 -6.24 7.75 -6.15
C LEU A 185 -7.76 7.64 -6.02
N LYS A 186 -8.37 8.47 -5.17
CA LYS A 186 -9.84 8.52 -5.02
C LYS A 186 -10.52 9.38 -6.08
N GLY A 187 -9.81 10.31 -6.72
CA GLY A 187 -10.32 11.18 -7.77
C GLY A 187 -11.25 12.28 -7.27
N LEU A 188 -11.21 12.64 -5.97
CA LEU A 188 -12.11 13.63 -5.40
C LEU A 188 -11.85 15.04 -5.93
N PRO A 189 -12.88 15.86 -6.14
CA PRO A 189 -12.73 17.27 -6.45
C PRO A 189 -12.16 18.04 -5.25
N PHE A 190 -11.50 19.18 -5.49
CA PHE A 190 -10.83 19.94 -4.42
C PHE A 190 -11.79 20.44 -3.33
N ASP A 191 -13.06 20.66 -3.65
CA ASP A 191 -14.05 21.12 -2.68
C ASP A 191 -14.40 20.00 -1.69
N GLU A 192 -14.57 18.76 -2.14
CA GLU A 192 -14.79 17.61 -1.27
C GLU A 192 -13.54 17.30 -0.41
N ILE A 193 -12.35 17.44 -0.98
CA ILE A 193 -11.10 17.29 -0.23
C ILE A 193 -10.98 18.37 0.85
N ALA A 194 -11.41 19.61 0.54
CA ALA A 194 -11.42 20.72 1.48
C ALA A 194 -12.30 20.42 2.71
N GLU A 195 -13.49 19.88 2.48
CA GLU A 195 -14.38 19.43 3.55
C GLU A 195 -13.77 18.29 4.37
N GLU A 196 -13.19 17.26 3.71
CA GLU A 196 -12.57 16.10 4.38
C GLU A 196 -11.36 16.52 5.23
N MET A 197 -10.56 17.48 4.76
CA MET A 197 -9.35 17.95 5.44
C MET A 197 -9.59 19.15 6.39
N GLY A 198 -10.81 19.70 6.45
CA GLY A 198 -11.12 20.87 7.26
C GLY A 198 -10.38 22.14 6.83
N ARG A 199 -10.17 22.34 5.52
CA ARG A 199 -9.42 23.46 4.93
C ARG A 199 -10.24 24.17 3.85
N SER A 200 -9.79 25.33 3.36
CA SER A 200 -10.40 25.94 2.17
C SER A 200 -9.93 25.24 0.88
N SER A 201 -10.76 25.24 -0.16
CA SER A 201 -10.46 24.65 -1.46
C SER A 201 -9.17 25.22 -2.09
N GLY A 202 -8.94 26.52 -1.94
CA GLY A 202 -7.71 27.18 -2.37
C GLY A 202 -6.47 26.68 -1.61
N ALA A 203 -6.57 26.49 -0.29
CA ALA A 203 -5.49 25.97 0.52
C ALA A 203 -5.16 24.51 0.16
N VAL A 204 -6.18 23.69 -0.11
CA VAL A 204 -6.00 22.28 -0.55
C VAL A 204 -5.32 22.21 -1.91
N ARG A 205 -5.70 23.08 -2.85
CA ARG A 205 -5.05 23.15 -4.18
C ARG A 205 -3.57 23.49 -4.07
N MET A 206 -3.21 24.46 -3.23
CA MET A 206 -1.81 24.81 -2.98
C MET A 206 -1.06 23.71 -2.22
N LEU A 207 -1.73 23.03 -1.29
CA LEU A 207 -1.17 21.88 -0.58
C LEU A 207 -0.85 20.75 -1.57
N TRP A 208 -1.78 20.44 -2.46
CA TRP A 208 -1.62 19.40 -3.48
C TRP A 208 -0.46 19.70 -4.42
N LEU A 209 -0.33 20.94 -4.93
CA LEU A 209 0.81 21.31 -5.78
C LEU A 209 2.15 21.07 -5.09
N ARG A 210 2.30 21.53 -3.83
CA ARG A 210 3.52 21.32 -3.05
C ARG A 210 3.77 19.84 -2.74
N ALA A 211 2.70 19.08 -2.52
CA ALA A 211 2.79 17.66 -2.25
C ALA A 211 3.29 16.87 -3.46
N ILE A 212 2.77 17.19 -4.66
CA ILE A 212 3.22 16.57 -5.92
C ILE A 212 4.67 16.93 -6.24
N ASP A 213 5.08 18.19 -6.05
CA ASP A 213 6.47 18.57 -6.26
C ASP A 213 7.40 17.83 -5.30
N LYS A 214 7.04 17.76 -4.01
CA LYS A 214 7.84 17.02 -3.03
C LYS A 214 7.88 15.52 -3.31
N PHE A 215 6.78 14.95 -3.80
CA PHE A 215 6.71 13.55 -4.18
C PHE A 215 7.62 13.22 -5.37
N LYS A 216 7.66 14.12 -6.38
CA LYS A 216 8.60 14.00 -7.52
C LYS A 216 10.05 14.04 -7.06
N ASP A 217 10.39 14.97 -6.15
CA ASP A 217 11.75 15.08 -5.63
C ASP A 217 12.20 13.79 -4.92
N THR A 218 11.34 13.20 -4.07
CA THR A 218 11.69 11.95 -3.36
C THR A 218 11.88 10.79 -4.32
N PHE A 219 11.09 10.72 -5.39
CA PHE A 219 11.21 9.68 -6.40
C PHE A 219 12.43 9.84 -7.30
N GLN A 220 12.82 11.08 -7.66
CA GLN A 220 14.00 11.34 -8.51
C GLN A 220 15.32 11.08 -7.79
N MET A 221 15.42 11.35 -6.48
CA MET A 221 16.65 11.12 -5.71
C MET A 221 17.04 9.63 -5.65
N GLU A 222 16.07 8.71 -5.75
CA GLU A 222 16.36 7.27 -5.74
C GLU A 222 16.78 6.75 -7.11
N VAL A 223 16.32 7.37 -8.20
CA VAL A 223 16.68 6.98 -9.59
C VAL A 223 18.12 7.43 -9.94
N ASP A 224 18.61 8.47 -9.27
CA ASP A 224 19.94 9.04 -9.51
C ASP A 224 21.00 8.51 -8.51
N SER A 225 20.63 7.61 -7.56
CA SER A 225 21.51 7.00 -6.55
C SER A 225 21.83 5.55 -6.89
#